data_d70b431413d2ae383d9f0ace823f0cac
#
_entry.id   d70b431413d2ae383d9f0ace823f0cac
#
_cell.length_a   1.000
_cell.length_b   1.000
_cell.length_c   1.000
_cell.angle_alpha   90.00
_cell.angle_beta   90.00
_cell.angle_gamma   90.00
#
_symmetry.space_group_name_H-M   'P 1'
#
loop_
_entity.id
_entity.type
_entity.pdbx_description
1 polymer ?
#
loop_
_entity_poly.entity_id
_entity_poly.type
_entity_poly.pdbx_seq_one_letter_code
_entity_poly.pdbx_strand_id
1 'polypeptide(L)'
;VAKENNISNNTNVKFIESDIFSNVSDKYDVIISNPPYISYGDTEVMDIVKNNEPHLALYAKDNGLYFYDKIIKDSSKYLNDKFIMAFEIGYKQGKDITKIVNKYYKDINMSVEKDYSGRDRFVFIWNH
;
A
#
# COMPACT_ATOMS: atom_id res chain seq x y z
N VAL A 1 -11.69 -14.72 9.68
CA VAL A 1 -11.83 -13.84 10.85
C VAL A 1 -12.57 -12.56 10.49
N ALA A 2 -12.16 -11.84 9.47
CA ALA A 2 -12.82 -10.58 9.09
C ALA A 2 -14.29 -10.77 8.67
N LYS A 3 -14.59 -11.83 7.89
CA LYS A 3 -15.97 -12.15 7.51
C LYS A 3 -16.83 -12.53 8.71
N GLU A 4 -16.27 -13.29 9.63
CA GLU A 4 -16.96 -13.70 10.87
C GLU A 4 -17.28 -12.50 11.74
N ASN A 5 -16.32 -11.58 11.90
CA ASN A 5 -16.53 -10.32 12.63
C ASN A 5 -17.58 -9.43 11.96
N ASN A 6 -17.61 -9.40 10.64
CA ASN A 6 -18.63 -8.66 9.89
C ASN A 6 -20.04 -9.20 10.20
N ILE A 7 -20.21 -10.52 10.20
CA ILE A 7 -21.48 -11.17 10.53
C ILE A 7 -21.86 -10.90 11.99
N SER A 8 -20.92 -11.11 12.91
CA SER A 8 -21.15 -10.95 14.35
C SER A 8 -21.53 -9.54 14.74
N ASN A 9 -20.96 -8.54 14.10
CA ASN A 9 -21.18 -7.12 14.39
C ASN A 9 -22.23 -6.46 13.50
N ASN A 10 -22.90 -7.26 12.65
CA ASN A 10 -23.94 -6.76 11.73
C ASN A 10 -23.48 -5.57 10.89
N THR A 11 -22.22 -5.61 10.43
CA THR A 11 -21.65 -4.58 9.56
C THR A 11 -21.95 -4.86 8.09
N ASN A 12 -21.86 -3.85 7.24
CA ASN A 12 -22.09 -3.97 5.80
C ASN A 12 -20.75 -3.88 5.04
N VAL A 13 -19.95 -4.92 5.17
CA VAL A 13 -18.62 -5.01 4.52
C VAL A 13 -18.64 -6.12 3.49
N LYS A 14 -18.21 -5.81 2.27
CA LYS A 14 -18.02 -6.79 1.21
C LYS A 14 -16.57 -7.27 1.23
N PHE A 15 -16.37 -8.59 1.19
CA PHE A 15 -15.06 -9.22 1.16
C PHE A 15 -14.79 -9.81 -0.22
N ILE A 16 -13.60 -9.52 -0.75
CA ILE A 16 -13.15 -9.99 -2.07
C ILE A 16 -11.76 -10.59 -1.89
N GLU A 17 -11.55 -11.82 -2.34
CA GLU A 17 -10.21 -12.40 -2.44
C GLU A 17 -9.58 -11.91 -3.73
N SER A 18 -8.42 -11.25 -3.63
CA SER A 18 -7.78 -10.61 -4.78
C SER A 18 -6.27 -10.47 -4.56
N ASP A 19 -5.51 -10.68 -5.61
CA ASP A 19 -4.11 -10.25 -5.66
C ASP A 19 -4.09 -8.78 -6.06
N ILE A 20 -3.97 -7.90 -5.08
CA ILE A 20 -4.11 -6.45 -5.22
C ILE A 20 -5.47 -6.12 -5.86
N PHE A 21 -5.52 -5.67 -7.10
CA PHE A 21 -6.76 -5.31 -7.79
C PHE A 21 -7.27 -6.38 -8.78
N SER A 22 -6.65 -7.55 -8.83
CA SER A 22 -6.95 -8.55 -9.88
C SER A 22 -8.43 -8.95 -9.96
N ASN A 23 -9.12 -8.98 -8.82
CA ASN A 23 -10.55 -9.32 -8.73
C ASN A 23 -11.43 -8.12 -8.32
N VAL A 24 -10.89 -6.93 -8.37
CA VAL A 24 -11.62 -5.70 -8.06
C VAL A 24 -12.18 -5.12 -9.35
N SER A 25 -13.48 -4.81 -9.38
CA SER A 25 -14.15 -4.27 -10.56
C SER A 25 -14.80 -2.90 -10.33
N ASP A 26 -15.00 -2.51 -9.07
CA ASP A 26 -15.65 -1.25 -8.73
C ASP A 26 -14.65 -0.10 -8.60
N LYS A 27 -15.17 1.12 -8.52
CA LYS A 27 -14.42 2.33 -8.19
C LYS A 27 -14.76 2.79 -6.79
N TYR A 28 -13.78 3.40 -6.13
CA TYR A 28 -13.87 3.77 -4.72
C TYR A 28 -13.41 5.22 -4.51
N ASP A 29 -13.88 5.81 -3.42
CA ASP A 29 -13.47 7.16 -3.00
C ASP A 29 -12.19 7.14 -2.16
N VAL A 30 -11.95 6.01 -1.50
CA VAL A 30 -10.80 5.84 -0.59
C VAL A 30 -10.14 4.49 -0.82
N ILE A 31 -8.82 4.51 -0.96
CA ILE A 31 -8.00 3.29 -0.93
C ILE A 31 -7.02 3.41 0.24
N ILE A 32 -7.06 2.44 1.14
CA ILE A 32 -6.14 2.35 2.28
C ILE A 32 -5.37 1.04 2.16
N SER A 33 -4.06 1.09 2.32
CA SER A 33 -3.24 -0.10 2.24
C SER A 33 -2.07 -0.05 3.22
N ASN A 34 -1.76 -1.21 3.78
CA ASN A 34 -0.55 -1.44 4.55
C ASN A 34 0.22 -2.59 3.86
N PRO A 35 0.84 -2.32 2.70
CA PRO A 35 1.53 -3.37 1.96
C PRO A 35 2.84 -3.77 2.66
N PRO A 36 3.34 -4.98 2.40
CA PRO A 36 4.66 -5.36 2.86
C PRO A 36 5.73 -4.40 2.31
N TYR A 37 6.58 -3.85 3.19
CA TYR A 37 7.60 -2.86 2.83
C TYR A 37 9.02 -3.27 3.22
N ILE A 38 9.30 -4.55 3.17
CA ILE A 38 10.56 -5.16 3.57
C ILE A 38 11.61 -4.97 2.47
N SER A 39 12.85 -4.60 2.83
CA SER A 39 13.95 -4.44 1.87
C SER A 39 15.05 -5.50 2.04
N TYR A 40 15.83 -5.75 0.99
CA TYR A 40 16.98 -6.66 1.04
C TYR A 40 18.08 -6.20 2.00
N GLY A 41 18.10 -4.94 2.41
CA GLY A 41 19.05 -4.44 3.40
C GLY A 41 18.74 -4.86 4.83
N ASP A 42 17.58 -5.45 5.05
CA ASP A 42 17.18 -6.00 6.35
C ASP A 42 17.65 -7.44 6.46
N THR A 43 18.59 -7.70 7.40
CA THR A 43 19.19 -9.02 7.58
C THR A 43 18.20 -10.09 8.00
N GLU A 44 17.21 -9.74 8.82
CA GLU A 44 16.14 -10.68 9.21
C GLU A 44 15.33 -11.13 7.99
N VAL A 45 15.03 -10.20 7.09
CA VAL A 45 14.28 -10.50 5.87
C VAL A 45 15.09 -11.37 4.92
N MET A 46 16.40 -11.10 4.78
CA MET A 46 17.26 -11.90 3.91
C MET A 46 17.33 -13.36 4.38
N ASP A 47 17.36 -13.59 5.66
CA ASP A 47 17.34 -14.95 6.22
C ASP A 47 16.01 -15.65 5.96
N ILE A 48 14.90 -14.93 6.10
CA ILE A 48 13.56 -15.45 5.79
C ILE A 48 13.43 -15.78 4.29
N VAL A 49 13.90 -14.91 3.43
CA VAL A 49 13.87 -15.12 1.96
C VAL A 49 14.72 -16.31 1.56
N LYS A 50 15.91 -16.47 2.15
CA LYS A 50 16.78 -17.62 1.88
C LYS A 50 16.20 -18.94 2.33
N ASN A 51 15.47 -18.96 3.44
CA ASN A 51 15.11 -20.18 4.12
C ASN A 51 13.68 -20.67 3.84
N ASN A 52 12.76 -19.80 3.38
CA ASN A 52 11.35 -20.12 3.41
C ASN A 52 10.57 -19.97 2.13
N GLU A 53 10.49 -18.83 1.45
CA GLU A 53 9.49 -18.71 0.41
C GLU A 53 9.88 -17.76 -0.73
N PRO A 54 9.78 -18.22 -2.02
CA PRO A 54 10.11 -17.38 -3.18
C PRO A 54 9.31 -16.09 -3.28
N HIS A 55 8.06 -16.04 -2.80
CA HIS A 55 7.23 -14.84 -2.89
C HIS A 55 7.71 -13.72 -1.96
N LEU A 56 8.44 -14.03 -0.89
CA LEU A 56 9.04 -13.02 -0.03
C LEU A 56 10.12 -12.20 -0.74
N ALA A 57 10.73 -12.77 -1.80
CA ALA A 57 11.66 -12.03 -2.65
C ALA A 57 10.97 -10.87 -3.39
N LEU A 58 9.68 -11.01 -3.72
CA LEU A 58 8.88 -9.92 -4.32
C LEU A 58 8.66 -8.79 -3.34
N TYR A 59 8.47 -9.08 -2.06
CA TYR A 59 8.25 -8.08 -1.03
C TYR A 59 9.48 -7.19 -0.81
N ALA A 60 10.67 -7.79 -0.96
CA ALA A 60 11.93 -7.08 -0.81
C ALA A 60 12.41 -6.37 -2.10
N LYS A 61 11.77 -6.64 -3.24
CA LYS A 61 12.14 -6.05 -4.52
C LYS A 61 12.02 -4.53 -4.50
N ASP A 62 12.97 -3.86 -5.14
CA ASP A 62 13.03 -2.39 -5.24
C ASP A 62 13.01 -1.71 -3.86
N ASN A 63 13.77 -2.24 -2.90
CA ASN A 63 13.81 -1.74 -1.51
C ASN A 63 12.45 -1.77 -0.81
N GLY A 64 11.65 -2.79 -1.11
CA GLY A 64 10.31 -2.94 -0.55
C GLY A 64 9.26 -2.07 -1.23
N LEU A 65 9.55 -1.50 -2.39
CA LEU A 65 8.65 -0.57 -3.09
C LEU A 65 7.74 -1.23 -4.12
N TYR A 66 7.92 -2.51 -4.39
CA TYR A 66 7.19 -3.23 -5.44
C TYR A 66 5.67 -3.09 -5.33
N PHE A 67 5.11 -3.31 -4.15
CA PHE A 67 3.66 -3.23 -3.96
C PHE A 67 3.14 -1.80 -4.03
N TYR A 68 3.90 -0.83 -3.52
CA TYR A 68 3.54 0.59 -3.64
C TYR A 68 3.47 1.01 -5.10
N ASP A 69 4.48 0.68 -5.87
CA ASP A 69 4.53 1.00 -7.30
C ASP A 69 3.32 0.40 -8.02
N LYS A 70 3.04 -0.87 -7.79
CA LYS A 70 1.95 -1.58 -8.46
C LYS A 70 0.57 -1.04 -8.05
N ILE A 71 0.34 -0.79 -6.78
CA ILE A 71 -0.93 -0.24 -6.29
C ILE A 71 -1.15 1.16 -6.84
N ILE A 72 -0.16 2.04 -6.74
CA ILE A 72 -0.27 3.43 -7.19
C ILE A 72 -0.43 3.49 -8.72
N LYS A 73 0.33 2.69 -9.46
CA LYS A 73 0.23 2.61 -10.91
C LYS A 73 -1.19 2.27 -11.38
N ASP A 74 -1.80 1.27 -10.78
CA ASP A 74 -3.10 0.75 -11.22
C ASP A 74 -4.28 1.45 -10.56
N SER A 75 -4.06 2.23 -9.50
CA SER A 75 -5.11 2.82 -8.66
C SER A 75 -6.11 3.69 -9.44
N SER A 76 -5.66 4.39 -10.48
CA SER A 76 -6.54 5.29 -11.26
C SER A 76 -7.75 4.58 -11.87
N LYS A 77 -7.63 3.27 -12.12
CA LYS A 77 -8.73 2.45 -12.66
C LYS A 77 -9.80 2.13 -11.62
N TYR A 78 -9.47 2.29 -10.33
CA TYR A 78 -10.31 1.88 -9.19
C TYR A 78 -10.68 3.04 -8.28
N LEU A 79 -10.40 4.28 -8.71
CA LEU A 79 -10.71 5.49 -7.98
C LEU A 79 -11.77 6.31 -8.69
N ASN A 80 -12.72 6.85 -7.92
CA ASN A 80 -13.67 7.84 -8.39
C ASN A 80 -12.98 9.19 -8.65
N ASP A 81 -13.70 10.17 -9.19
CA ASP A 81 -13.14 11.46 -9.60
C ASP A 81 -12.48 12.20 -8.43
N LYS A 82 -13.09 12.17 -7.25
CA LYS A 82 -12.51 12.69 -6.01
C LYS A 82 -12.09 11.52 -5.13
N PHE A 83 -10.84 11.50 -4.72
CA PHE A 83 -10.31 10.36 -3.97
C PHE A 83 -9.28 10.74 -2.92
N ILE A 84 -9.08 9.81 -1.99
CA ILE A 84 -7.95 9.79 -1.06
C ILE A 84 -7.34 8.39 -1.08
N MET A 85 -6.01 8.33 -1.17
CA MET A 85 -5.26 7.11 -0.90
C MET A 85 -4.43 7.30 0.36
N ALA A 86 -4.32 6.26 1.17
CA ALA A 86 -3.49 6.26 2.37
C ALA A 86 -2.69 4.97 2.46
N PHE A 87 -1.41 5.11 2.76
CA PHE A 87 -0.49 3.98 2.90
C PHE A 87 0.27 4.07 4.21
N GLU A 88 0.47 2.94 4.87
CA GLU A 88 1.54 2.81 5.86
C GLU A 88 2.84 2.49 5.13
N ILE A 89 3.94 3.12 5.55
CA ILE A 89 5.25 3.00 4.90
C ILE A 89 6.35 2.69 5.91
N GLY A 90 7.47 2.15 5.43
CA GLY A 90 8.71 2.11 6.18
C GLY A 90 9.29 3.52 6.31
N TYR A 91 9.94 3.81 7.44
CA TYR A 91 10.38 5.17 7.78
C TYR A 91 11.41 5.76 6.81
N LYS A 92 12.07 4.93 6.02
CA LYS A 92 13.06 5.37 5.02
C LYS A 92 12.48 5.52 3.60
N GLN A 93 11.20 5.23 3.40
CA GLN A 93 10.60 5.10 2.07
C GLN A 93 9.89 6.36 1.57
N GLY A 94 9.75 7.39 2.40
CA GLY A 94 8.94 8.57 2.04
C GLY A 94 9.35 9.22 0.72
N LYS A 95 10.64 9.43 0.49
CA LYS A 95 11.16 10.04 -0.75
C LYS A 95 10.90 9.17 -1.98
N ASP A 96 11.10 7.86 -1.86
CA ASP A 96 10.93 6.93 -2.97
C ASP A 96 9.45 6.81 -3.35
N ILE A 97 8.56 6.78 -2.35
CA ILE A 97 7.12 6.76 -2.60
C ILE A 97 6.66 8.07 -3.23
N THR A 98 7.21 9.22 -2.82
CA THR A 98 6.95 10.49 -3.48
C THR A 98 7.29 10.45 -4.96
N LYS A 99 8.42 9.86 -5.33
CA LYS A 99 8.82 9.68 -6.74
C LYS A 99 7.84 8.78 -7.49
N ILE A 100 7.38 7.71 -6.87
CA ILE A 100 6.39 6.80 -7.47
C ILE A 100 5.08 7.55 -7.74
N VAL A 101 4.59 8.30 -6.77
CA VAL A 101 3.35 9.08 -6.93
C VAL A 101 3.49 10.08 -8.09
N ASN A 102 4.59 10.83 -8.13
CA ASN A 102 4.82 11.82 -9.19
C ASN A 102 5.02 11.21 -10.58
N LYS A 103 5.42 9.94 -10.64
CA LYS A 103 5.54 9.21 -11.90
C LYS A 103 4.17 8.91 -12.52
N TYR A 104 3.15 8.63 -11.70
CA TYR A 104 1.85 8.21 -12.19
C TYR A 104 0.76 9.26 -12.08
N TYR A 105 0.93 10.27 -11.25
CA TYR A 105 -0.04 11.35 -11.04
C TYR A 105 0.59 12.71 -11.25
N LYS A 106 -0.12 13.59 -11.96
CA LYS A 106 0.22 15.01 -12.11
C LYS A 106 -0.76 15.84 -11.30
N ASP A 107 -0.30 16.97 -10.78
CA ASP A 107 -1.14 17.93 -10.04
C ASP A 107 -1.88 17.27 -8.87
N ILE A 108 -1.18 16.42 -8.14
CA ILE A 108 -1.72 15.67 -7.00
C ILE A 108 -1.22 16.27 -5.69
N ASN A 109 -2.08 16.26 -4.67
CA ASN A 109 -1.70 16.61 -3.31
C ASN A 109 -1.15 15.39 -2.59
N MET A 110 -0.14 15.59 -1.77
CA MET A 110 0.50 14.52 -1.04
C MET A 110 1.10 15.01 0.26
N SER A 111 1.00 14.23 1.32
CA SER A 111 1.72 14.47 2.57
C SER A 111 2.36 13.19 3.09
N VAL A 112 3.52 13.33 3.72
CA VAL A 112 4.18 12.26 4.47
C VAL A 112 4.09 12.63 5.94
N GLU A 113 3.43 11.77 6.71
CA GLU A 113 3.16 12.02 8.13
C GLU A 113 3.98 11.10 9.02
N LYS A 114 4.36 11.62 10.18
CA LYS A 114 5.18 10.90 11.15
C LYS A 114 4.33 10.19 12.20
N ASP A 115 4.87 9.10 12.75
CA ASP A 115 4.30 8.44 13.92
C ASP A 115 4.71 9.16 15.21
N TYR A 116 4.27 8.62 16.35
CA TYR A 116 4.58 9.19 17.66
C TYR A 116 6.08 9.17 18.00
N SER A 117 6.87 8.33 17.34
CA SER A 117 8.32 8.29 17.50
C SER A 117 9.07 9.29 16.61
N GLY A 118 8.36 10.05 15.79
CA GLY A 118 8.93 11.06 14.89
C GLY A 118 9.49 10.49 13.59
N ARG A 119 9.13 9.26 13.23
CA ARG A 119 9.54 8.62 11.98
C ARG A 119 8.43 8.68 10.95
N ASP A 120 8.79 8.89 9.69
CA ASP A 120 7.85 8.80 8.59
C ASP A 120 7.12 7.46 8.61
N ARG A 121 5.80 7.48 8.59
CA ARG A 121 4.99 6.26 8.74
C ARG A 121 3.81 6.19 7.79
N PHE A 122 3.26 7.33 7.38
CA PHE A 122 2.05 7.38 6.57
C PHE A 122 2.24 8.29 5.38
N VAL A 123 1.65 7.90 4.26
CA VAL A 123 1.54 8.74 3.07
C VAL A 123 0.07 8.91 2.74
N PHE A 124 -0.36 10.15 2.56
CA PHE A 124 -1.69 10.50 2.08
C PHE A 124 -1.58 11.16 0.71
N ILE A 125 -2.46 10.76 -0.21
CA ILE A 125 -2.50 11.24 -1.59
C ILE A 125 -3.95 11.59 -1.91
N TRP A 126 -4.20 12.80 -2.37
CA TRP A 126 -5.57 13.24 -2.68
C TRP A 126 -5.58 14.29 -3.78
N ASN A 127 -6.73 14.47 -4.43
CA ASN A 127 -6.86 15.34 -5.59
C ASN A 127 -7.89 16.48 -5.43
N HIS A 128 -8.28 16.79 -4.21
CA HIS A 128 -9.32 17.81 -3.98
C HIS A 128 -9.08 18.71 -2.79
#